data_38bc2d931bd56df48c1f2891510bee70
#
_entry.id   38bc2d931bd56df48c1f2891510bee70
#
_cell.length_a   1.000
_cell.length_b   1.000
_cell.length_c   1.000
_cell.angle_alpha   90.00
_cell.angle_beta   90.00
_cell.angle_gamma   90.00
#
_symmetry.space_group_name_H-M   'P 1'
#
loop_
_entity.id
_entity.type
_entity.pdbx_description
1 polymer ?
#
loop_
_entity_poly.entity_id
_entity_poly.type
_entity_poly.pdbx_seq_one_letter_code
_entity_poly.pdbx_strand_id
1 'polypeptide(L)'
;MLKNQNIVNNQSVITWTLKGAGIKSGYWYMAGPFKCVINGTTVYQSNTRIKLYTGTVVASGELAIGHDTNGSKSFSAYAECAIYVTSVNCKGSGSWSLPDIGRASQPSLNTWPNNSPNFNIGDTIVVHMNRKSTVFTHTVVLKLGSYSYTIGTGVTDNISLDTDKIASSLYAQMPNSNEMTGEIEVTTYSGSAVIGTSSCIIVAHVVNSNPVFDASYSDTNSATIAITGDNQYIIRNNSALKISVNNAQALNSATLKTITAVINGNAYTGSLNGTTGVVNVGVVNISSDAKATVKLTDSRGNEGIREITVFVYDWSLPSAIIKLNRKNNYYSDSILNVNANYASIGGKNTVTIRYRTKKVSDSSYGIYATIQNNVDANFICDNKYEWNVQIEVSDRIGKTTYNLILPKGIPITYTDILKNSFGVNCFPKYNNSLEVNGVCISGKVLYNSANGTAGTVTLSDSAENYTYLEIFYRSSGDNACGSVKVFSPNNKLVHLGTIHYIADYDYAKFALVNVSDSMITFSQNNQITLKSNGSVYSAENAIYITRVVGY
;
A
#
# COMPACT_ATOMS: atom_id res chain seq x y z
N MET A 1 71.10 -20.61 25.83
CA MET A 1 70.08 -21.52 26.43
C MET A 1 69.07 -20.65 27.23
N LEU A 2 67.82 -20.93 27.19
CA LEU A 2 66.82 -20.25 28.03
C LEU A 2 67.10 -20.54 29.52
N LYS A 3 67.19 -19.50 30.35
CA LYS A 3 67.39 -19.60 31.79
C LYS A 3 66.04 -19.53 32.54
N ASN A 4 65.27 -18.48 32.26
CA ASN A 4 63.94 -18.28 32.81
C ASN A 4 63.13 -17.31 31.93
N GLN A 5 61.85 -17.21 32.20
CA GLN A 5 60.94 -16.23 31.60
C GLN A 5 60.26 -15.41 32.68
N ASN A 6 60.21 -14.10 32.44
CA ASN A 6 59.41 -13.18 33.27
C ASN A 6 58.17 -12.78 32.52
N ILE A 7 57.05 -13.40 32.90
CA ILE A 7 55.76 -13.20 32.26
C ILE A 7 55.29 -11.73 32.39
N VAL A 8 55.51 -11.13 33.56
CA VAL A 8 55.08 -9.75 33.85
C VAL A 8 55.81 -8.76 32.93
N ASN A 9 57.14 -8.89 32.82
CA ASN A 9 57.95 -7.98 32.05
C ASN A 9 58.06 -8.36 30.55
N ASN A 10 57.42 -9.44 30.15
CA ASN A 10 57.46 -9.96 28.77
C ASN A 10 58.91 -10.18 28.29
N GLN A 11 59.74 -10.83 29.13
CA GLN A 11 61.19 -10.99 28.89
C GLN A 11 61.61 -12.43 29.15
N SER A 12 62.57 -12.92 28.37
CA SER A 12 63.29 -14.14 28.61
C SER A 12 64.75 -13.84 28.95
N VAL A 13 65.26 -14.48 29.96
CA VAL A 13 66.73 -14.43 30.27
C VAL A 13 67.37 -15.65 29.63
N ILE A 14 68.32 -15.41 28.77
CA ILE A 14 69.16 -16.48 28.14
C ILE A 14 70.57 -16.47 28.75
N THR A 15 71.14 -17.66 28.88
CA THR A 15 72.53 -17.81 29.08
C THR A 15 73.21 -17.99 27.71
N TRP A 16 74.28 -17.30 27.49
CA TRP A 16 75.07 -17.40 26.26
C TRP A 16 76.53 -17.75 26.57
N THR A 17 77.21 -18.45 25.64
CA THR A 17 78.61 -18.76 25.76
C THR A 17 79.20 -18.66 24.38
N LEU A 18 80.26 -17.86 24.25
CA LEU A 18 81.04 -17.74 23.06
C LEU A 18 82.24 -18.73 23.17
N LYS A 19 82.28 -19.65 22.23
CA LYS A 19 83.30 -20.73 22.19
C LYS A 19 84.02 -20.77 20.86
N GLY A 20 85.31 -21.20 20.89
CA GLY A 20 86.00 -21.58 19.71
C GLY A 20 85.38 -22.83 19.06
N ALA A 21 85.20 -22.79 17.74
CA ALA A 21 84.65 -23.92 16.99
C ALA A 21 85.34 -24.11 15.67
N GLY A 22 85.36 -25.34 15.15
CA GLY A 22 85.87 -25.67 13.82
C GLY A 22 87.41 -25.74 13.72
N ILE A 23 88.15 -25.73 14.84
CA ILE A 23 89.57 -25.87 14.88
C ILE A 23 89.90 -27.38 14.80
N LYS A 24 90.38 -27.85 13.66
CA LYS A 24 90.54 -29.28 13.37
C LYS A 24 91.66 -29.91 14.18
N SER A 25 92.80 -29.16 14.44
CA SER A 25 93.90 -29.63 15.30
C SER A 25 94.66 -28.43 15.82
N GLY A 26 95.21 -28.55 17.06
CA GLY A 26 96.03 -27.50 17.66
C GLY A 26 95.20 -26.30 18.11
N TYR A 27 95.72 -25.11 17.93
CA TYR A 27 95.16 -23.84 18.30
C TYR A 27 95.39 -22.75 17.25
N TRP A 28 94.56 -21.72 17.32
CA TRP A 28 94.75 -20.50 16.56
C TRP A 28 94.97 -19.32 17.49
N TYR A 29 95.84 -18.43 17.14
CA TYR A 29 95.95 -17.12 17.79
C TYR A 29 94.92 -16.20 17.12
N MET A 30 93.95 -15.76 17.91
CA MET A 30 92.98 -14.84 17.44
C MET A 30 93.33 -13.46 17.99
N ALA A 31 93.26 -12.44 17.12
CA ALA A 31 93.38 -11.05 17.51
C ALA A 31 92.02 -10.37 17.56
N GLY A 32 91.98 -9.39 18.42
CA GLY A 32 90.78 -8.55 18.47
C GLY A 32 90.57 -7.71 17.20
N PRO A 33 89.40 -7.10 17.00
CA PRO A 33 88.32 -7.14 17.96
C PRO A 33 87.52 -8.45 17.94
N PHE A 34 87.41 -9.08 19.09
CA PHE A 34 86.35 -10.07 19.32
C PHE A 34 85.05 -9.30 19.56
N LYS A 35 84.01 -9.65 18.81
CA LYS A 35 82.68 -9.04 19.02
C LYS A 35 81.66 -10.13 18.99
N CYS A 36 80.79 -10.13 19.99
CA CYS A 36 79.58 -10.95 20.03
C CYS A 36 78.37 -10.03 20.22
N VAL A 37 77.47 -10.17 19.30
CA VAL A 37 76.19 -9.39 19.35
C VAL A 37 75.02 -10.37 19.39
N ILE A 38 74.16 -10.18 20.32
CA ILE A 38 72.93 -10.97 20.50
C ILE A 38 71.75 -10.01 20.50
N ASN A 39 70.77 -10.26 19.65
CA ASN A 39 69.59 -9.43 19.50
C ASN A 39 69.94 -7.93 19.36
N GLY A 40 70.93 -7.59 18.59
CA GLY A 40 71.42 -6.23 18.38
C GLY A 40 72.27 -5.65 19.53
N THR A 41 72.35 -6.33 20.68
CA THR A 41 73.12 -5.90 21.83
C THR A 41 74.56 -6.51 21.78
N THR A 42 75.59 -5.69 21.85
CA THR A 42 76.96 -6.19 21.98
C THR A 42 77.14 -6.73 23.39
N VAL A 43 77.17 -8.05 23.54
CA VAL A 43 77.27 -8.76 24.83
C VAL A 43 78.76 -9.02 25.23
N TYR A 44 79.65 -8.98 24.26
CA TYR A 44 81.05 -9.12 24.49
C TYR A 44 81.86 -8.40 23.40
N GLN A 45 82.89 -7.66 23.82
CA GLN A 45 83.90 -7.08 22.90
C GLN A 45 85.21 -7.02 23.62
N SER A 46 86.32 -7.44 22.92
CA SER A 46 87.65 -7.43 23.48
C SER A 46 88.71 -7.31 22.35
N ASN A 47 89.77 -6.59 22.61
CA ASN A 47 90.95 -6.49 21.72
C ASN A 47 92.06 -7.40 22.19
N THR A 48 91.92 -8.17 23.30
CA THR A 48 92.93 -9.03 23.86
C THR A 48 93.18 -10.22 22.95
N ARG A 49 94.43 -10.48 22.64
CA ARG A 49 94.86 -11.66 21.89
C ARG A 49 94.68 -12.91 22.75
N ILE A 50 94.08 -13.93 22.21
CA ILE A 50 93.86 -15.22 22.91
C ILE A 50 94.25 -16.39 22.05
N LYS A 51 94.73 -17.46 22.72
CA LYS A 51 94.99 -18.73 22.14
C LYS A 51 93.70 -19.57 22.19
N LEU A 52 93.16 -19.89 21.02
CA LEU A 52 91.83 -20.50 20.92
C LEU A 52 91.94 -21.95 20.44
N TYR A 53 91.40 -22.88 21.18
CA TYR A 53 91.17 -24.30 20.84
C TYR A 53 89.68 -24.52 20.60
N THR A 54 89.29 -25.62 19.93
CA THR A 54 87.89 -26.02 19.88
C THR A 54 87.39 -26.27 21.29
N GLY A 55 86.24 -25.60 21.64
CA GLY A 55 85.64 -25.68 22.98
C GLY A 55 86.16 -24.65 23.98
N THR A 56 87.23 -23.87 23.70
CA THR A 56 87.67 -22.77 24.57
C THR A 56 86.54 -21.77 24.76
N VAL A 57 86.18 -21.51 26.00
CA VAL A 57 85.22 -20.49 26.34
C VAL A 57 85.89 -19.12 26.32
N VAL A 58 85.46 -18.24 25.44
CA VAL A 58 85.91 -16.86 25.32
C VAL A 58 85.23 -15.96 26.31
N ALA A 59 83.97 -16.08 26.37
CA ALA A 59 83.10 -15.33 27.30
C ALA A 59 81.75 -16.05 27.49
N SER A 60 81.10 -15.77 28.58
CA SER A 60 79.75 -16.24 28.87
C SER A 60 79.00 -15.19 29.71
N GLY A 61 77.73 -15.23 29.67
CA GLY A 61 76.94 -14.31 30.46
C GLY A 61 75.40 -14.57 30.32
N GLU A 62 74.65 -13.64 30.77
CA GLU A 62 73.25 -13.63 30.66
C GLU A 62 72.74 -12.38 29.92
N LEU A 63 71.67 -12.53 29.19
CA LEU A 63 71.02 -11.40 28.51
C LEU A 63 69.51 -11.54 28.67
N ALA A 64 68.88 -10.48 29.10
CA ALA A 64 67.43 -10.35 29.05
C ALA A 64 67.01 -9.88 27.67
N ILE A 65 66.12 -10.63 27.05
CA ILE A 65 65.56 -10.35 25.72
C ILE A 65 64.07 -10.10 25.88
N GLY A 66 63.63 -8.91 25.51
CA GLY A 66 62.22 -8.57 25.46
C GLY A 66 61.52 -9.29 24.32
N HIS A 67 60.33 -9.85 24.56
CA HIS A 67 59.46 -10.43 23.55
C HIS A 67 58.59 -9.38 22.87
N ASP A 68 58.04 -9.71 21.71
CA ASP A 68 57.11 -8.90 20.98
C ASP A 68 55.77 -8.83 21.74
N THR A 69 54.88 -7.91 21.38
CA THR A 69 53.64 -7.68 22.12
C THR A 69 52.71 -8.92 22.19
N ASN A 70 52.81 -9.83 21.22
CA ASN A 70 52.09 -11.11 21.23
C ASN A 70 52.79 -12.21 22.06
N GLY A 71 53.95 -11.91 22.65
CA GLY A 71 54.73 -12.83 23.49
C GLY A 71 55.70 -13.72 22.72
N SER A 72 55.78 -13.63 21.40
CA SER A 72 56.75 -14.38 20.61
C SER A 72 58.10 -13.65 20.54
N LYS A 73 59.17 -14.35 20.27
CA LYS A 73 60.47 -13.74 20.00
C LYS A 73 61.37 -14.63 19.21
N SER A 74 61.83 -14.09 18.09
CA SER A 74 62.99 -14.60 17.37
C SER A 74 64.12 -13.58 17.48
N PHE A 75 65.33 -14.06 17.64
CA PHE A 75 66.51 -13.21 17.73
C PHE A 75 67.68 -13.84 16.97
N SER A 76 68.59 -13.00 16.53
CA SER A 76 69.86 -13.44 15.91
C SER A 76 71.06 -13.14 16.81
N ALA A 77 72.04 -13.92 16.64
CA ALA A 77 73.36 -13.61 17.20
C ALA A 77 74.44 -13.77 16.14
N TYR A 78 75.48 -12.98 16.23
CA TYR A 78 76.63 -13.18 15.47
C TYR A 78 77.87 -12.92 16.33
N ALA A 79 78.97 -13.59 15.97
CA ALA A 79 80.27 -13.35 16.55
C ALA A 79 81.34 -13.25 15.46
N GLU A 80 82.29 -12.40 15.68
CA GLU A 80 83.40 -12.23 14.77
C GLU A 80 84.76 -12.02 15.54
N CYS A 81 85.84 -12.46 14.94
CA CYS A 81 87.19 -12.12 15.39
C CYS A 81 88.13 -12.18 14.18
N ALA A 82 89.28 -11.52 14.28
CA ALA A 82 90.34 -11.57 13.30
C ALA A 82 91.36 -12.71 13.62
N ILE A 83 91.83 -13.42 12.62
CA ILE A 83 92.97 -14.36 12.74
C ILE A 83 94.25 -13.56 12.73
N TYR A 84 95.12 -13.74 13.75
CA TYR A 84 96.27 -12.90 14.00
C TYR A 84 97.28 -12.74 12.86
N VAL A 85 97.46 -13.76 12.06
CA VAL A 85 98.50 -13.79 10.96
C VAL A 85 97.91 -13.70 9.56
N THR A 86 96.60 -13.50 9.43
CA THR A 86 95.90 -13.42 8.15
C THR A 86 94.89 -12.29 8.16
N SER A 87 94.53 -11.74 7.00
CA SER A 87 93.44 -10.75 6.86
C SER A 87 92.06 -11.39 6.84
N VAL A 88 91.97 -12.66 7.25
CA VAL A 88 90.71 -13.40 7.27
C VAL A 88 89.97 -13.20 8.64
N ASN A 89 88.73 -12.79 8.60
CA ASN A 89 87.92 -12.73 9.76
C ASN A 89 87.09 -14.03 9.92
N CYS A 90 87.09 -14.59 11.12
CA CYS A 90 86.18 -15.65 11.52
C CYS A 90 84.88 -15.07 11.91
N LYS A 91 83.78 -15.53 11.28
CA LYS A 91 82.43 -15.10 11.59
C LYS A 91 81.51 -16.32 11.80
N GLY A 92 80.65 -16.25 12.77
CA GLY A 92 79.60 -17.19 13.00
C GLY A 92 78.26 -16.45 13.32
N SER A 93 77.17 -16.88 12.74
CA SER A 93 75.84 -16.30 13.02
C SER A 93 74.78 -17.40 13.06
N GLY A 94 73.69 -17.11 13.75
CA GLY A 94 72.55 -17.97 13.84
C GLY A 94 71.32 -17.20 14.29
N SER A 95 70.22 -17.80 14.07
CA SER A 95 68.94 -17.28 14.54
C SER A 95 68.20 -18.35 15.37
N TRP A 96 67.49 -17.92 16.40
CA TRP A 96 66.82 -18.79 17.34
C TRP A 96 65.46 -18.16 17.68
N SER A 97 64.49 -19.02 18.02
CA SER A 97 63.21 -18.59 18.62
C SER A 97 63.16 -18.99 20.09
N LEU A 98 62.69 -18.08 20.91
CA LEU A 98 62.39 -18.36 22.32
C LEU A 98 60.99 -18.93 22.44
N PRO A 99 60.74 -19.78 23.43
CA PRO A 99 59.36 -20.18 23.75
C PRO A 99 58.49 -18.95 24.02
N ASP A 100 57.28 -18.98 23.51
CA ASP A 100 56.33 -17.86 23.67
C ASP A 100 56.03 -17.62 25.15
N ILE A 101 55.85 -16.35 25.51
CA ILE A 101 55.34 -15.92 26.82
C ILE A 101 53.84 -15.66 26.68
N GLY A 102 53.03 -16.39 27.43
CA GLY A 102 51.57 -16.15 27.44
C GLY A 102 51.23 -14.71 27.77
N ARG A 103 50.43 -14.07 26.94
CA ARG A 103 49.97 -12.68 27.10
C ARG A 103 48.47 -12.64 27.41
N ALA A 104 47.83 -11.51 27.19
CA ALA A 104 46.40 -11.31 27.46
C ALA A 104 45.54 -12.45 26.91
N SER A 105 44.65 -12.94 27.72
CA SER A 105 43.72 -14.00 27.34
C SER A 105 42.65 -13.43 26.40
N GLN A 106 42.47 -14.04 25.24
CA GLN A 106 41.46 -13.63 24.25
C GLN A 106 40.10 -14.17 24.65
N PRO A 107 39.08 -13.30 24.83
CA PRO A 107 37.73 -13.76 25.07
C PRO A 107 37.03 -14.18 23.78
N SER A 108 35.97 -15.03 23.93
CA SER A 108 34.96 -15.27 22.92
C SER A 108 33.59 -15.43 23.62
N LEU A 109 32.53 -14.98 22.96
CA LEU A 109 31.17 -15.08 23.48
C LEU A 109 30.50 -16.35 22.98
N ASN A 110 29.81 -17.06 23.88
CA ASN A 110 28.93 -18.21 23.68
C ASN A 110 29.54 -19.44 22.97
N THR A 111 30.51 -19.29 22.11
CA THR A 111 31.20 -20.39 21.43
C THR A 111 32.70 -20.23 21.49
N TRP A 112 33.43 -21.36 21.49
CA TRP A 112 34.86 -21.43 21.52
C TRP A 112 35.35 -22.42 20.46
N PRO A 113 36.44 -22.12 19.68
CA PRO A 113 37.29 -20.91 19.75
C PRO A 113 36.76 -19.71 18.97
N ASN A 114 35.63 -19.83 18.26
CA ASN A 114 35.09 -18.77 17.42
C ASN A 114 34.12 -17.92 18.24
N ASN A 115 34.22 -16.60 18.12
CA ASN A 115 33.28 -15.69 18.74
C ASN A 115 31.90 -15.77 18.05
N SER A 116 30.82 -15.99 18.84
CA SER A 116 29.43 -15.84 18.41
C SER A 116 28.86 -14.57 19.04
N PRO A 117 28.99 -13.42 18.39
CA PRO A 117 28.80 -12.12 19.04
C PRO A 117 27.35 -11.83 19.44
N ASN A 118 26.38 -12.49 18.80
CA ASN A 118 24.95 -12.17 18.97
C ASN A 118 24.37 -12.80 20.23
N PHE A 119 23.58 -12.02 20.98
CA PHE A 119 22.73 -12.51 22.07
C PHE A 119 21.48 -11.63 22.20
N ASN A 120 20.38 -12.21 22.70
CA ASN A 120 19.21 -11.47 23.06
C ASN A 120 19.31 -11.00 24.52
N ILE A 121 18.93 -9.79 24.81
CA ILE A 121 18.81 -9.30 26.19
C ILE A 121 17.76 -10.14 26.91
N GLY A 122 18.11 -10.69 28.07
CA GLY A 122 17.34 -11.68 28.82
C GLY A 122 17.94 -13.08 28.75
N ASP A 123 18.81 -13.38 27.76
CA ASP A 123 19.50 -14.66 27.67
C ASP A 123 20.69 -14.73 28.65
N THR A 124 21.07 -15.97 29.01
CA THR A 124 22.33 -16.21 29.69
C THR A 124 23.44 -16.34 28.65
N ILE A 125 24.46 -15.50 28.77
CA ILE A 125 25.67 -15.53 27.93
C ILE A 125 26.83 -16.18 28.66
N VAL A 126 27.74 -16.81 27.91
CA VAL A 126 28.95 -17.43 28.45
C VAL A 126 30.17 -16.78 27.80
N VAL A 127 31.07 -16.24 28.64
CA VAL A 127 32.35 -15.71 28.20
C VAL A 127 33.40 -16.80 28.38
N HIS A 128 33.93 -17.28 27.25
CA HIS A 128 35.05 -18.20 27.21
C HIS A 128 36.34 -17.43 27.13
N MET A 129 37.35 -17.84 27.87
CA MET A 129 38.68 -17.21 27.90
C MET A 129 39.78 -18.15 27.44
N ASN A 130 40.52 -17.74 26.42
CA ASN A 130 41.72 -18.47 26.01
C ASN A 130 42.87 -18.21 27.00
N ARG A 131 42.77 -18.82 28.16
CA ARG A 131 43.74 -18.66 29.27
C ARG A 131 45.11 -19.19 28.90
N LYS A 132 46.08 -18.30 28.77
CA LYS A 132 47.44 -18.63 28.31
C LYS A 132 48.35 -19.18 29.40
N SER A 133 47.99 -19.06 30.65
CA SER A 133 48.72 -19.61 31.80
C SER A 133 47.81 -19.91 32.98
N THR A 134 48.06 -20.97 33.71
CA THR A 134 47.29 -21.37 34.90
C THR A 134 47.42 -20.40 36.07
N VAL A 135 48.45 -19.52 36.07
CA VAL A 135 48.62 -18.45 37.09
C VAL A 135 47.78 -17.20 36.79
N PHE A 136 47.19 -17.12 35.62
CA PHE A 136 46.42 -15.91 35.24
C PHE A 136 45.04 -15.90 35.89
N THR A 137 44.63 -14.73 36.35
CA THR A 137 43.29 -14.39 36.71
C THR A 137 42.78 -13.26 35.86
N HIS A 138 41.46 -13.07 35.80
CA HIS A 138 40.84 -12.12 34.90
C HIS A 138 39.81 -11.24 35.58
N THR A 139 39.72 -10.00 35.12
CA THR A 139 38.52 -9.17 35.29
C THR A 139 37.81 -9.12 33.97
N VAL A 140 36.53 -9.49 33.96
CA VAL A 140 35.67 -9.57 32.76
C VAL A 140 34.62 -8.48 32.85
N VAL A 141 34.55 -7.62 31.84
CA VAL A 141 33.65 -6.45 31.78
C VAL A 141 32.87 -6.49 30.47
N LEU A 142 31.56 -6.36 30.57
CA LEU A 142 30.68 -6.07 29.44
C LEU A 142 30.59 -4.56 29.27
N LYS A 143 30.78 -4.09 28.06
CA LYS A 143 30.61 -2.67 27.68
C LYS A 143 29.63 -2.57 26.53
N LEU A 144 28.58 -1.72 26.70
CA LEU A 144 27.58 -1.46 25.67
C LEU A 144 27.21 0.02 25.73
N GLY A 145 27.53 0.78 24.68
CA GLY A 145 27.39 2.24 24.71
C GLY A 145 28.16 2.87 25.84
N SER A 146 27.51 3.61 26.71
CA SER A 146 28.10 4.21 27.94
C SER A 146 28.01 3.29 29.16
N TYR A 147 27.30 2.17 29.05
CA TYR A 147 27.14 1.23 30.16
C TYR A 147 28.30 0.25 30.24
N SER A 148 28.79 0.04 31.46
CA SER A 148 29.84 -0.92 31.76
C SER A 148 29.43 -1.76 32.97
N TYR A 149 29.55 -3.08 32.84
CA TYR A 149 29.21 -4.02 33.90
C TYR A 149 30.33 -5.05 34.10
N THR A 150 30.85 -5.12 35.33
CA THR A 150 31.83 -6.13 35.69
C THR A 150 31.13 -7.47 35.93
N ILE A 151 31.35 -8.42 35.03
CA ILE A 151 30.77 -9.75 35.13
C ILE A 151 31.45 -10.55 36.26
N GLY A 152 32.78 -10.39 36.43
CA GLY A 152 33.50 -11.02 37.49
C GLY A 152 34.94 -10.52 37.60
N THR A 153 35.52 -10.72 38.79
CA THR A 153 36.94 -10.44 39.12
C THR A 153 37.57 -11.72 39.68
N GLY A 154 38.90 -11.88 39.47
CA GLY A 154 39.61 -13.09 39.87
C GLY A 154 39.22 -14.35 39.10
N VAL A 155 38.59 -14.21 37.97
CA VAL A 155 38.03 -15.31 37.20
C VAL A 155 39.16 -16.16 36.62
N THR A 156 39.09 -17.48 36.76
CA THR A 156 40.10 -18.43 36.32
C THR A 156 39.61 -19.37 35.22
N ASP A 157 38.31 -19.34 34.88
CA ASP A 157 37.66 -20.20 33.89
C ASP A 157 36.56 -19.39 33.16
N ASN A 158 35.73 -20.05 32.34
CA ASN A 158 34.60 -19.42 31.71
C ASN A 158 33.66 -18.84 32.77
N ILE A 159 33.02 -17.73 32.42
CA ILE A 159 32.05 -17.06 33.28
C ILE A 159 30.74 -16.85 32.55
N SER A 160 29.62 -17.05 33.24
CA SER A 160 28.28 -16.81 32.70
C SER A 160 27.69 -15.54 33.28
N LEU A 161 26.91 -14.84 32.48
CA LEU A 161 26.10 -13.70 32.87
C LEU A 161 24.66 -13.94 32.44
N ASP A 162 23.73 -13.93 33.39
CA ASP A 162 22.30 -13.80 33.14
C ASP A 162 22.02 -12.31 32.83
N THR A 163 21.78 -12.01 31.55
CA THR A 163 21.61 -10.61 31.12
C THR A 163 20.29 -10.00 31.55
N ASP A 164 19.32 -10.83 32.00
CA ASP A 164 18.06 -10.32 32.56
C ASP A 164 18.31 -9.42 33.79
N LYS A 165 19.32 -9.75 34.60
CA LYS A 165 19.70 -8.97 35.79
C LYS A 165 20.12 -7.53 35.49
N ILE A 166 20.55 -7.26 34.28
CA ILE A 166 21.03 -5.94 33.82
C ILE A 166 20.23 -5.43 32.63
N ALA A 167 19.12 -6.09 32.28
CA ALA A 167 18.35 -5.85 31.05
C ALA A 167 17.93 -4.38 30.93
N SER A 168 17.42 -3.77 31.99
CA SER A 168 16.99 -2.35 31.98
C SER A 168 18.12 -1.40 31.60
N SER A 169 19.35 -1.66 32.10
CA SER A 169 20.53 -0.84 31.79
C SER A 169 20.99 -1.06 30.33
N LEU A 170 20.90 -2.27 29.81
CA LEU A 170 21.20 -2.58 28.42
C LEU A 170 20.17 -1.92 27.48
N TYR A 171 18.87 -2.05 27.78
CA TYR A 171 17.80 -1.41 26.99
C TYR A 171 17.94 0.11 26.95
N ALA A 172 18.39 0.72 28.04
CA ALA A 172 18.60 2.16 28.12
C ALA A 172 19.69 2.67 27.15
N GLN A 173 20.62 1.81 26.72
CA GLN A 173 21.66 2.17 25.75
C GLN A 173 21.12 2.21 24.32
N MET A 174 19.98 1.57 24.03
CA MET A 174 19.44 1.46 22.68
C MET A 174 17.94 1.80 22.59
N PRO A 175 17.53 3.00 23.02
CA PRO A 175 16.11 3.39 23.02
C PRO A 175 15.52 3.51 21.61
N ASN A 176 16.36 3.65 20.58
CA ASN A 176 15.98 3.88 19.19
C ASN A 176 16.47 2.79 18.22
N SER A 177 17.02 1.68 18.72
CA SER A 177 17.53 0.59 17.91
C SER A 177 17.18 -0.76 18.53
N ASN A 178 16.95 -1.77 17.69
CA ASN A 178 16.74 -3.15 18.14
C ASN A 178 18.05 -3.93 18.31
N GLU A 179 19.19 -3.34 17.96
CA GLU A 179 20.50 -3.94 18.15
C GLU A 179 21.57 -2.89 18.44
N MET A 180 22.61 -3.29 19.16
CA MET A 180 23.77 -2.46 19.42
C MET A 180 25.03 -3.30 19.58
N THR A 181 26.10 -2.84 18.95
CA THR A 181 27.43 -3.43 19.10
C THR A 181 28.11 -2.93 20.36
N GLY A 182 28.71 -3.84 21.08
CA GLY A 182 29.52 -3.60 22.27
C GLY A 182 30.73 -4.51 22.28
N GLU A 183 31.35 -4.64 23.46
CA GLU A 183 32.48 -5.55 23.67
C GLU A 183 32.45 -6.23 25.03
N ILE A 184 33.02 -7.41 25.08
CA ILE A 184 33.50 -8.03 26.32
C ILE A 184 34.99 -7.76 26.41
N GLU A 185 35.39 -7.02 27.42
CA GLU A 185 36.79 -6.71 27.72
C GLU A 185 37.28 -7.64 28.85
N VAL A 186 38.45 -8.23 28.63
CA VAL A 186 39.10 -9.10 29.60
C VAL A 186 40.48 -8.56 29.91
N THR A 187 40.65 -8.09 31.17
CA THR A 187 41.97 -7.71 31.71
C THR A 187 42.60 -8.95 32.36
N THR A 188 43.79 -9.35 31.93
CA THR A 188 44.53 -10.49 32.43
C THR A 188 45.56 -10.05 33.44
N TYR A 189 45.66 -10.78 34.54
CA TYR A 189 46.60 -10.53 35.65
C TYR A 189 47.46 -11.74 35.91
N SER A 190 48.72 -11.49 36.36
CA SER A 190 49.56 -12.47 37.02
C SER A 190 49.88 -11.98 38.44
N GLY A 191 49.21 -12.56 39.42
CA GLY A 191 49.14 -11.97 40.76
C GLY A 191 48.42 -10.62 40.69
N SER A 192 49.07 -9.56 41.15
CA SER A 192 48.54 -8.19 41.05
C SER A 192 48.95 -7.42 39.80
N ALA A 193 49.86 -7.97 39.00
CA ALA A 193 50.38 -7.30 37.81
C ALA A 193 49.48 -7.52 36.59
N VAL A 194 49.14 -6.43 35.89
CA VAL A 194 48.39 -6.46 34.61
C VAL A 194 49.30 -6.97 33.54
N ILE A 195 48.92 -8.08 32.90
CA ILE A 195 49.63 -8.69 31.77
C ILE A 195 49.21 -8.05 30.46
N GLY A 196 47.92 -7.66 30.36
CA GLY A 196 47.34 -7.01 29.19
C GLY A 196 45.84 -7.14 29.18
N THR A 197 45.19 -6.45 28.23
CA THR A 197 43.74 -6.46 28.01
C THR A 197 43.49 -6.95 26.57
N SER A 198 42.41 -7.70 26.40
CA SER A 198 41.91 -8.15 25.11
C SER A 198 40.38 -8.08 25.11
N SER A 199 39.79 -7.92 23.96
CA SER A 199 38.34 -7.87 23.85
C SER A 199 37.78 -8.71 22.70
N CYS A 200 36.52 -9.02 22.75
CA CYS A 200 35.74 -9.54 21.63
C CYS A 200 34.48 -8.70 21.44
N ILE A 201 34.04 -8.58 20.20
CA ILE A 201 32.82 -7.87 19.82
C ILE A 201 31.62 -8.68 20.28
N ILE A 202 30.60 -7.99 20.78
CA ILE A 202 29.25 -8.49 21.07
C ILE A 202 28.22 -7.66 20.33
N VAL A 203 27.06 -8.26 20.05
CA VAL A 203 25.87 -7.59 19.51
C VAL A 203 24.68 -7.97 20.35
N ALA A 204 24.15 -7.01 21.09
CA ALA A 204 22.95 -7.18 21.90
C ALA A 204 21.70 -6.90 21.06
N HIS A 205 20.71 -7.79 21.13
CA HIS A 205 19.44 -7.65 20.45
C HIS A 205 18.29 -7.46 21.43
N VAL A 206 17.38 -6.55 21.09
CA VAL A 206 16.10 -6.37 21.78
C VAL A 206 15.08 -7.31 21.17
N VAL A 207 14.44 -8.12 22.00
CA VAL A 207 13.38 -9.05 21.60
C VAL A 207 12.11 -8.78 22.41
N ASN A 208 10.94 -9.21 21.88
CA ASN A 208 9.64 -9.11 22.55
C ASN A 208 9.32 -7.69 23.06
N SER A 209 9.63 -6.69 22.25
CA SER A 209 9.54 -5.28 22.64
C SER A 209 8.44 -4.51 21.89
N ASN A 210 7.45 -5.21 21.30
CA ASN A 210 6.33 -4.54 20.63
C ASN A 210 5.51 -3.72 21.64
N PRO A 211 5.13 -2.48 21.30
CA PRO A 211 4.28 -1.67 22.16
C PRO A 211 2.96 -2.37 22.48
N VAL A 212 2.45 -2.16 23.68
CA VAL A 212 1.17 -2.69 24.15
C VAL A 212 0.19 -1.56 24.38
N PHE A 213 -1.10 -1.80 24.13
CA PHE A 213 -2.15 -0.81 24.31
C PHE A 213 -3.54 -1.46 24.24
N ASP A 214 -4.55 -0.73 24.71
CA ASP A 214 -5.96 -1.00 24.49
C ASP A 214 -6.51 -0.06 23.42
N ALA A 215 -7.41 -0.56 22.57
CA ALA A 215 -8.08 0.22 21.54
C ALA A 215 -9.59 0.11 21.65
N SER A 216 -10.26 1.23 21.44
CA SER A 216 -11.72 1.34 21.38
C SER A 216 -12.11 2.34 20.29
N TYR A 217 -13.40 2.39 19.95
CA TYR A 217 -13.91 3.41 19.03
C TYR A 217 -15.20 4.02 19.54
N SER A 218 -15.57 5.14 18.97
CA SER A 218 -16.86 5.77 19.21
C SER A 218 -17.28 6.66 18.04
N ASP A 219 -18.58 6.79 17.84
CA ASP A 219 -19.14 7.92 17.10
C ASP A 219 -18.98 9.20 17.94
N THR A 220 -18.64 10.30 17.29
CA THR A 220 -18.56 11.62 17.94
C THR A 220 -19.60 12.61 17.40
N ASN A 221 -20.44 12.19 16.45
CA ASN A 221 -21.52 13.01 15.93
C ASN A 221 -22.77 12.89 16.85
N SER A 222 -23.09 13.95 17.57
CA SER A 222 -24.22 13.98 18.49
C SER A 222 -25.57 13.68 17.83
N ALA A 223 -25.75 14.06 16.56
CA ALA A 223 -26.99 13.81 15.82
C ALA A 223 -27.20 12.31 15.55
N THR A 224 -26.15 11.60 15.13
CA THR A 224 -26.23 10.15 14.90
C THR A 224 -26.33 9.37 16.20
N ILE A 225 -25.64 9.79 17.25
CA ILE A 225 -25.77 9.22 18.60
C ILE A 225 -27.19 9.38 19.13
N ALA A 226 -27.83 10.53 18.90
CA ALA A 226 -29.22 10.75 19.31
C ALA A 226 -30.21 9.83 18.56
N ILE A 227 -29.85 9.32 17.40
CA ILE A 227 -30.66 8.35 16.64
C ILE A 227 -30.40 6.93 17.14
N THR A 228 -29.14 6.52 17.23
CA THR A 228 -28.74 5.17 17.63
C THR A 228 -28.97 4.92 19.13
N GLY A 229 -28.87 5.98 19.95
CA GLY A 229 -28.88 5.90 21.42
C GLY A 229 -27.58 5.28 21.97
N ASP A 230 -26.55 5.07 21.13
CA ASP A 230 -25.29 4.43 21.49
C ASP A 230 -24.18 4.91 20.57
N ASN A 231 -23.06 5.33 21.13
CA ASN A 231 -21.88 5.77 20.37
C ASN A 231 -21.03 4.63 19.79
N GLN A 232 -21.39 3.39 20.06
CA GLN A 232 -20.71 2.21 19.51
C GLN A 232 -21.26 1.79 18.13
N TYR A 233 -22.29 2.46 17.63
CA TYR A 233 -22.86 2.22 16.31
C TYR A 233 -22.60 3.40 15.38
N ILE A 234 -22.01 3.09 14.24
CA ILE A 234 -21.69 4.07 13.19
C ILE A 234 -22.80 4.04 12.13
N ILE A 235 -23.30 5.19 11.74
CA ILE A 235 -24.22 5.32 10.60
C ILE A 235 -23.39 5.75 9.38
N ARG A 236 -23.43 4.93 8.32
CA ARG A 236 -22.73 5.19 7.06
C ARG A 236 -22.93 6.63 6.58
N ASN A 237 -21.86 7.29 6.16
CA ASN A 237 -21.81 8.66 5.63
C ASN A 237 -22.30 9.76 6.58
N ASN A 238 -22.61 9.44 7.84
CA ASN A 238 -23.16 10.43 8.79
C ASN A 238 -22.42 10.47 10.12
N SER A 239 -22.05 9.34 10.67
CA SER A 239 -21.28 9.27 11.92
C SER A 239 -19.86 9.74 11.73
N ALA A 240 -19.27 10.32 12.76
CA ALA A 240 -17.86 10.70 12.82
C ALA A 240 -17.09 9.71 13.71
N LEU A 241 -16.43 8.76 13.09
CA LEU A 241 -15.67 7.71 13.77
C LEU A 241 -14.38 8.26 14.38
N LYS A 242 -14.22 8.01 15.67
CA LYS A 242 -13.00 8.26 16.43
C LYS A 242 -12.51 6.94 17.04
N ILE A 243 -11.23 6.64 16.86
CA ILE A 243 -10.55 5.53 17.54
C ILE A 243 -9.74 6.11 18.68
N SER A 244 -9.86 5.51 19.85
CA SER A 244 -9.14 5.89 21.07
C SER A 244 -8.22 4.76 21.50
N VAL A 245 -7.02 5.11 21.89
CA VAL A 245 -6.01 4.23 22.46
C VAL A 245 -5.75 4.64 23.90
N ASN A 246 -5.71 3.65 24.79
CA ASN A 246 -5.43 3.82 26.21
C ASN A 246 -4.37 2.81 26.66
N ASN A 247 -3.78 3.05 27.82
CA ASN A 247 -2.76 2.18 28.42
C ASN A 247 -1.59 1.89 27.46
N ALA A 248 -1.30 2.85 26.58
CA ALA A 248 -0.25 2.71 25.60
C ALA A 248 1.13 2.77 26.26
N GLN A 249 1.94 1.74 26.03
CA GLN A 249 3.29 1.64 26.57
C GLN A 249 4.25 1.12 25.51
N ALA A 250 5.37 1.82 25.35
CA ALA A 250 6.53 1.24 24.70
C ALA A 250 7.31 0.41 25.73
N LEU A 251 7.89 -0.70 25.31
CA LEU A 251 8.60 -1.60 26.20
C LEU A 251 10.11 -1.36 26.14
N ASN A 252 10.83 -1.81 27.16
CA ASN A 252 12.29 -1.94 27.15
C ASN A 252 13.01 -0.61 26.83
N SER A 253 12.61 0.48 27.49
CA SER A 253 13.19 1.83 27.34
C SER A 253 12.95 2.51 25.98
N ALA A 254 12.14 1.95 25.09
CA ALA A 254 11.66 2.66 23.90
C ALA A 254 10.64 3.74 24.28
N THR A 255 10.36 4.64 23.36
CA THR A 255 9.32 5.66 23.48
C THR A 255 8.26 5.47 22.41
N LEU A 256 7.02 5.86 22.68
CA LEU A 256 5.96 5.83 21.68
C LEU A 256 6.23 6.88 20.61
N LYS A 257 6.02 6.54 19.34
CA LYS A 257 6.34 7.40 18.19
C LYS A 257 5.13 7.76 17.35
N THR A 258 4.39 6.78 16.86
CA THR A 258 3.24 7.04 15.98
C THR A 258 2.09 6.09 16.28
N ILE A 259 0.88 6.57 16.02
CA ILE A 259 -0.34 5.79 16.01
C ILE A 259 -1.02 5.92 14.66
N THR A 260 -1.44 4.82 14.08
CA THR A 260 -2.22 4.77 12.84
C THR A 260 -3.38 3.81 12.98
N ALA A 261 -4.42 4.02 12.21
CA ALA A 261 -5.52 3.08 12.10
C ALA A 261 -5.85 2.86 10.62
N VAL A 262 -6.12 1.62 10.25
CA VAL A 262 -6.57 1.25 8.91
C VAL A 262 -7.98 0.69 9.02
N ILE A 263 -8.91 1.27 8.29
CA ILE A 263 -10.28 0.79 8.16
C ILE A 263 -10.74 0.88 6.71
N ASN A 264 -11.33 -0.17 6.21
CA ASN A 264 -11.77 -0.28 4.82
C ASN A 264 -10.67 0.12 3.80
N GLY A 265 -9.43 -0.31 4.06
CA GLY A 265 -8.27 -0.04 3.21
C GLY A 265 -7.69 1.38 3.31
N ASN A 266 -8.31 2.30 4.03
CA ASN A 266 -7.82 3.65 4.23
C ASN A 266 -7.04 3.76 5.53
N ALA A 267 -5.88 4.40 5.47
CA ALA A 267 -5.00 4.64 6.61
C ALA A 267 -5.19 6.07 7.16
N TYR A 268 -5.25 6.17 8.49
CA TYR A 268 -5.40 7.42 9.22
C TYR A 268 -4.31 7.53 10.28
N THR A 269 -3.69 8.69 10.36
CA THR A 269 -2.67 8.97 11.39
C THR A 269 -3.32 9.74 12.53
N GLY A 270 -2.97 9.36 13.75
CA GLY A 270 -3.45 10.00 14.98
C GLY A 270 -2.37 10.75 15.74
N SER A 271 -2.73 11.22 16.90
CA SER A 271 -1.85 11.87 17.86
C SER A 271 -1.75 11.07 19.15
N LEU A 272 -0.57 11.07 19.77
CA LEU A 272 -0.28 10.45 21.06
C LEU A 272 -0.13 11.54 22.12
N ASN A 273 -0.60 11.27 23.33
CA ASN A 273 -0.40 12.09 24.51
C ASN A 273 -0.14 11.18 25.73
N GLY A 274 1.13 11.01 26.07
CA GLY A 274 1.55 10.08 27.11
C GLY A 274 1.10 8.65 26.82
N THR A 275 0.27 8.07 27.67
CA THR A 275 -0.27 6.70 27.54
C THR A 275 -1.59 6.63 26.79
N THR A 276 -2.02 7.72 26.17
CA THR A 276 -3.27 7.78 25.40
C THR A 276 -3.00 8.21 23.96
N GLY A 277 -3.92 7.86 23.06
CA GLY A 277 -3.85 8.28 21.67
C GLY A 277 -5.24 8.39 21.03
N VAL A 278 -5.34 9.21 20.00
CA VAL A 278 -6.58 9.42 19.25
C VAL A 278 -6.30 9.40 17.76
N VAL A 279 -7.11 8.65 17.02
CA VAL A 279 -7.16 8.72 15.56
C VAL A 279 -8.55 9.20 15.15
N ASN A 280 -8.63 10.41 14.63
CA ASN A 280 -9.87 10.96 14.09
C ASN A 280 -10.05 10.47 12.65
N VAL A 281 -10.89 9.47 12.47
CA VAL A 281 -11.20 8.91 11.16
C VAL A 281 -12.21 9.80 10.42
N GLY A 282 -13.16 10.39 11.17
CA GLY A 282 -14.21 11.23 10.60
C GLY A 282 -15.35 10.41 9.98
N VAL A 283 -15.98 10.97 8.97
CA VAL A 283 -17.10 10.32 8.29
C VAL A 283 -16.61 9.18 7.40
N VAL A 284 -17.20 7.99 7.54
CA VAL A 284 -16.83 6.79 6.80
C VAL A 284 -17.96 6.29 5.89
N ASN A 285 -17.58 5.83 4.70
CA ASN A 285 -18.50 5.20 3.76
C ASN A 285 -18.32 3.67 3.83
N ILE A 286 -18.89 3.07 4.87
CA ILE A 286 -18.83 1.63 5.11
C ILE A 286 -20.25 1.13 5.27
N SER A 287 -20.64 0.08 4.53
CA SER A 287 -22.02 -0.44 4.46
C SER A 287 -22.29 -1.64 5.36
N SER A 288 -21.29 -2.18 6.01
CA SER A 288 -21.38 -3.31 6.94
C SER A 288 -20.33 -3.20 8.02
N ASP A 289 -20.47 -4.02 9.06
CA ASP A 289 -19.46 -4.11 10.10
C ASP A 289 -18.06 -4.32 9.49
N ALA A 290 -17.09 -3.58 10.02
CA ALA A 290 -15.73 -3.56 9.49
C ALA A 290 -14.70 -3.70 10.61
N LYS A 291 -13.57 -4.33 10.28
CA LYS A 291 -12.42 -4.35 11.16
C LYS A 291 -11.59 -3.09 11.00
N ALA A 292 -11.27 -2.45 12.10
CA ALA A 292 -10.25 -1.42 12.16
C ALA A 292 -8.98 -2.01 12.78
N THR A 293 -7.88 -1.95 12.05
CA THR A 293 -6.56 -2.37 12.53
C THR A 293 -5.83 -1.14 13.06
N VAL A 294 -5.60 -1.09 14.37
CA VAL A 294 -4.88 -0.03 15.05
C VAL A 294 -3.45 -0.46 15.26
N LYS A 295 -2.52 0.37 14.85
CA LYS A 295 -1.09 0.12 14.93
C LYS A 295 -0.42 1.22 15.72
N LEU A 296 0.37 0.83 16.73
CA LEU A 296 1.20 1.70 17.54
C LEU A 296 2.66 1.36 17.27
N THR A 297 3.47 2.35 16.93
CA THR A 297 4.90 2.16 16.63
C THR A 297 5.75 2.86 17.69
N ASP A 298 6.81 2.20 18.13
CA ASP A 298 7.79 2.76 19.06
C ASP A 298 8.98 3.43 18.36
N SER A 299 9.92 3.97 19.14
CA SER A 299 11.13 4.63 18.65
C SER A 299 12.12 3.70 17.94
N ARG A 300 12.03 2.40 18.17
CA ARG A 300 12.81 1.35 17.49
C ARG A 300 12.18 0.90 16.17
N GLY A 301 10.91 1.28 15.90
CA GLY A 301 10.14 0.81 14.78
C GLY A 301 9.38 -0.49 15.04
N ASN A 302 9.34 -0.98 16.30
CA ASN A 302 8.52 -2.14 16.64
C ASN A 302 7.05 -1.74 16.64
N GLU A 303 6.18 -2.68 16.24
CA GLU A 303 4.76 -2.42 16.04
C GLU A 303 3.90 -3.28 16.95
N GLY A 304 3.08 -2.63 17.76
CA GLY A 304 1.95 -3.26 18.43
C GLY A 304 0.70 -3.14 17.57
N ILE A 305 -0.10 -4.20 17.47
CA ILE A 305 -1.29 -4.24 16.61
C ILE A 305 -2.50 -4.67 17.43
N ARG A 306 -3.64 -4.00 17.24
CA ARG A 306 -4.95 -4.38 17.77
C ARG A 306 -6.01 -4.28 16.68
N GLU A 307 -6.89 -5.26 16.61
CA GLU A 307 -8.07 -5.23 15.75
C GLU A 307 -9.31 -4.99 16.61
N ILE A 308 -10.16 -4.08 16.16
CA ILE A 308 -11.47 -3.80 16.76
C ILE A 308 -12.55 -3.91 15.68
N THR A 309 -13.70 -4.45 16.02
CA THR A 309 -14.85 -4.51 15.11
C THR A 309 -15.67 -3.26 15.30
N VAL A 310 -15.85 -2.49 14.22
CA VAL A 310 -16.71 -1.30 14.16
C VAL A 310 -18.07 -1.73 13.64
N PHE A 311 -19.12 -1.57 14.44
CA PHE A 311 -20.50 -1.90 14.07
C PHE A 311 -21.11 -0.78 13.25
N VAL A 312 -21.72 -1.11 12.11
CA VAL A 312 -22.18 -0.15 11.13
C VAL A 312 -23.64 -0.40 10.75
N TYR A 313 -24.45 0.65 10.82
CA TYR A 313 -25.75 0.69 10.16
C TYR A 313 -25.59 1.25 8.76
N ASP A 314 -25.92 0.43 7.75
CA ASP A 314 -25.99 0.89 6.37
C ASP A 314 -27.15 1.87 6.21
N TRP A 315 -26.82 3.08 5.80
CA TRP A 315 -27.81 4.12 5.56
C TRP A 315 -27.59 4.73 4.17
N SER A 316 -28.71 4.98 3.52
CA SER A 316 -28.80 5.76 2.29
C SER A 316 -30.00 6.68 2.36
N LEU A 317 -30.02 7.70 1.52
CA LEU A 317 -31.19 8.58 1.42
C LEU A 317 -32.45 7.76 1.18
N PRO A 318 -33.56 8.09 1.88
CA PRO A 318 -34.83 7.42 1.67
C PRO A 318 -35.26 7.56 0.20
N SER A 319 -35.78 6.50 -0.36
CA SER A 319 -36.29 6.45 -1.73
C SER A 319 -37.74 5.96 -1.73
N ALA A 320 -38.46 6.16 -2.83
CA ALA A 320 -39.82 5.67 -2.91
C ALA A 320 -40.22 5.26 -4.33
N ILE A 321 -41.10 4.29 -4.40
CA ILE A 321 -41.90 3.99 -5.59
C ILE A 321 -43.22 4.74 -5.42
N ILE A 322 -43.55 5.60 -6.39
CA ILE A 322 -44.69 6.48 -6.32
C ILE A 322 -45.69 6.14 -7.42
N LYS A 323 -46.94 5.99 -7.04
CA LYS A 323 -48.05 5.85 -7.97
C LYS A 323 -48.97 7.07 -7.79
N LEU A 324 -49.15 7.81 -8.86
CA LEU A 324 -49.96 9.03 -8.89
C LEU A 324 -50.88 8.99 -10.10
N ASN A 325 -52.14 8.99 -9.90
CA ASN A 325 -53.14 8.97 -10.97
C ASN A 325 -54.47 9.62 -10.54
N ARG A 326 -55.21 10.07 -11.53
CA ARG A 326 -56.63 10.43 -11.32
C ARG A 326 -57.50 9.18 -11.26
N LYS A 327 -58.54 9.21 -10.47
CA LYS A 327 -59.54 8.16 -10.46
C LYS A 327 -60.20 8.08 -11.85
N ASN A 328 -60.19 6.89 -12.42
CA ASN A 328 -60.67 6.64 -13.79
C ASN A 328 -60.04 7.55 -14.87
N ASN A 329 -58.80 8.04 -14.63
CA ASN A 329 -58.03 8.95 -15.52
C ASN A 329 -58.72 10.30 -15.80
N TYR A 330 -59.88 10.55 -15.27
CA TYR A 330 -60.67 11.74 -15.61
C TYR A 330 -61.09 12.58 -14.40
N TYR A 331 -61.43 11.96 -13.27
CA TYR A 331 -62.02 12.70 -12.14
C TYR A 331 -61.02 13.65 -11.44
N SER A 332 -61.57 14.64 -10.75
CA SER A 332 -60.82 15.51 -9.86
C SER A 332 -60.22 14.75 -8.67
N ASP A 333 -60.89 13.69 -8.23
CA ASP A 333 -60.37 12.75 -7.24
C ASP A 333 -59.10 12.07 -7.76
N SER A 334 -58.03 12.17 -6.98
CA SER A 334 -56.71 11.67 -7.32
C SER A 334 -56.22 10.78 -6.20
N ILE A 335 -55.40 9.81 -6.56
CA ILE A 335 -54.81 8.81 -5.64
C ILE A 335 -53.30 8.95 -5.71
N LEU A 336 -52.68 9.10 -4.55
CA LEU A 336 -51.23 9.05 -4.36
C LEU A 336 -50.92 7.87 -3.44
N ASN A 337 -50.12 6.94 -3.93
CA ASN A 337 -49.51 5.89 -3.13
C ASN A 337 -48.01 6.06 -3.16
N VAL A 338 -47.39 6.07 -2.01
CA VAL A 338 -45.94 6.21 -1.83
C VAL A 338 -45.43 5.02 -1.03
N ASN A 339 -44.72 4.14 -1.67
CA ASN A 339 -44.03 3.03 -1.02
C ASN A 339 -42.58 3.43 -0.78
N ALA A 340 -42.29 3.94 0.41
CA ALA A 340 -40.97 4.41 0.80
C ALA A 340 -40.07 3.26 1.27
N ASN A 341 -38.84 3.29 0.79
CA ASN A 341 -37.75 2.44 1.27
C ASN A 341 -36.76 3.31 2.03
N TYR A 342 -36.41 2.91 3.25
CA TYR A 342 -35.49 3.63 4.13
C TYR A 342 -34.76 2.68 5.08
N ALA A 343 -33.58 3.08 5.55
CA ALA A 343 -32.79 2.30 6.51
C ALA A 343 -33.42 2.34 7.90
N SER A 344 -33.74 1.18 8.47
CA SER A 344 -34.42 1.11 9.78
C SER A 344 -33.53 1.46 10.97
N ILE A 345 -32.18 1.33 10.83
CA ILE A 345 -31.18 1.61 11.87
C ILE A 345 -31.56 0.90 13.18
N GLY A 346 -31.69 -0.44 13.11
CA GLY A 346 -32.09 -1.24 14.27
C GLY A 346 -33.49 -0.89 14.82
N GLY A 347 -34.39 -0.42 13.96
CA GLY A 347 -35.76 -0.01 14.36
C GLY A 347 -35.87 1.39 14.98
N LYS A 348 -34.76 2.15 14.99
CA LYS A 348 -34.73 3.49 15.63
C LYS A 348 -34.92 4.64 14.64
N ASN A 349 -34.91 4.36 13.34
CA ASN A 349 -35.23 5.33 12.30
C ASN A 349 -36.70 5.22 11.89
N THR A 350 -37.31 6.33 11.56
CA THR A 350 -38.71 6.42 11.12
C THR A 350 -38.82 7.26 9.87
N VAL A 351 -39.73 6.90 8.99
CA VAL A 351 -40.01 7.66 7.76
C VAL A 351 -41.23 8.55 7.92
N THR A 352 -41.14 9.74 7.40
CA THR A 352 -42.24 10.68 7.24
C THR A 352 -42.45 10.99 5.77
N ILE A 353 -43.67 10.85 5.29
CA ILE A 353 -44.03 11.11 3.90
C ILE A 353 -45.02 12.23 3.87
N ARG A 354 -44.76 13.27 3.12
CA ARG A 354 -45.66 14.40 2.93
C ARG A 354 -45.66 14.85 1.47
N TYR A 355 -46.80 15.38 1.05
CA TYR A 355 -46.93 15.91 -0.29
C TYR A 355 -47.63 17.28 -0.26
N ARG A 356 -47.43 18.04 -1.33
CA ARG A 356 -48.14 19.29 -1.62
C ARG A 356 -48.34 19.44 -3.12
N THR A 357 -49.36 20.24 -3.48
CA THR A 357 -49.73 20.41 -4.87
C THR A 357 -49.78 21.89 -5.25
N LYS A 358 -49.58 22.16 -6.53
CA LYS A 358 -49.91 23.44 -7.17
C LYS A 358 -50.35 23.19 -8.62
N LYS A 359 -51.19 24.07 -9.18
CA LYS A 359 -51.39 24.06 -10.63
C LYS A 359 -50.04 24.37 -11.31
N VAL A 360 -49.82 23.86 -12.48
CA VAL A 360 -48.56 24.15 -13.23
C VAL A 360 -48.44 25.67 -13.47
N SER A 361 -49.56 26.38 -13.65
CA SER A 361 -49.60 27.83 -13.81
C SER A 361 -49.28 28.64 -12.56
N ASP A 362 -49.40 28.05 -11.37
CA ASP A 362 -49.28 28.76 -10.10
C ASP A 362 -47.77 28.92 -9.72
N SER A 363 -47.45 30.03 -9.05
CA SER A 363 -46.10 30.30 -8.60
C SER A 363 -45.71 29.54 -7.33
N SER A 364 -46.68 29.23 -6.46
CA SER A 364 -46.43 28.64 -5.13
C SER A 364 -47.20 27.37 -4.89
N TYR A 365 -46.60 26.47 -4.12
CA TYR A 365 -47.28 25.27 -3.62
C TYR A 365 -48.18 25.56 -2.44
N GLY A 366 -49.23 24.75 -2.28
CA GLY A 366 -50.03 24.67 -1.08
C GLY A 366 -49.25 24.14 0.14
N ILE A 367 -49.96 23.96 1.24
CA ILE A 367 -49.39 23.37 2.47
C ILE A 367 -49.11 21.88 2.28
N TYR A 368 -48.15 21.35 3.04
CA TYR A 368 -47.91 19.92 3.08
C TYR A 368 -49.00 19.15 3.81
N ALA A 369 -49.43 18.05 3.22
CA ALA A 369 -50.24 17.01 3.86
C ALA A 369 -49.35 15.77 4.11
N THR A 370 -49.48 15.15 5.30
CA THR A 370 -48.76 13.92 5.65
C THR A 370 -49.60 12.70 5.28
N ILE A 371 -48.95 11.67 4.77
CA ILE A 371 -49.56 10.40 4.38
C ILE A 371 -48.83 9.21 5.00
N GLN A 372 -49.51 8.07 5.07
CA GLN A 372 -48.92 6.83 5.57
C GLN A 372 -48.16 6.08 4.45
N ASN A 373 -47.09 5.38 4.84
CA ASN A 373 -46.31 4.57 3.92
C ASN A 373 -47.14 3.42 3.34
N ASN A 374 -47.10 3.30 2.01
CA ASN A 374 -47.80 2.26 1.24
C ASN A 374 -49.33 2.21 1.45
N VAL A 375 -49.94 3.34 1.78
CA VAL A 375 -51.38 3.51 1.89
C VAL A 375 -51.85 4.53 0.88
N ASP A 376 -52.96 4.25 0.19
CA ASP A 376 -53.54 5.17 -0.78
C ASP A 376 -54.09 6.44 -0.08
N ALA A 377 -53.53 7.56 -0.47
CA ALA A 377 -54.02 8.88 -0.04
C ALA A 377 -54.88 9.50 -1.15
N ASN A 378 -56.15 9.81 -0.80
CA ASN A 378 -57.05 10.47 -1.71
C ASN A 378 -56.96 11.99 -1.52
N PHE A 379 -56.91 12.72 -2.63
CA PHE A 379 -56.91 14.18 -2.64
C PHE A 379 -57.60 14.73 -3.89
N ILE A 380 -57.97 15.99 -3.86
CA ILE A 380 -58.73 16.60 -4.94
C ILE A 380 -57.86 17.60 -5.71
N CYS A 381 -57.76 17.39 -7.02
CA CYS A 381 -57.16 18.31 -7.98
C CYS A 381 -58.09 18.53 -9.17
N ASP A 382 -58.56 19.75 -9.39
CA ASP A 382 -59.45 20.08 -10.51
C ASP A 382 -58.92 19.45 -11.82
N ASN A 383 -59.73 18.64 -12.46
CA ASN A 383 -59.36 17.87 -13.65
C ASN A 383 -59.14 18.71 -14.91
N LYS A 384 -59.53 19.98 -14.90
CA LYS A 384 -59.32 20.91 -16.00
C LYS A 384 -57.87 21.38 -16.12
N TYR A 385 -57.06 21.19 -15.05
CA TYR A 385 -55.70 21.67 -14.97
C TYR A 385 -54.70 20.55 -14.79
N GLU A 386 -53.44 20.78 -15.22
CA GLU A 386 -52.29 20.01 -14.82
C GLU A 386 -51.77 20.50 -13.47
N TRP A 387 -51.32 19.57 -12.65
CA TRP A 387 -50.84 19.85 -11.31
C TRP A 387 -49.45 19.32 -11.10
N ASN A 388 -48.56 20.14 -10.55
CA ASN A 388 -47.32 19.68 -9.95
C ASN A 388 -47.62 19.11 -8.56
N VAL A 389 -47.23 17.88 -8.34
CA VAL A 389 -47.31 17.19 -7.05
C VAL A 389 -45.90 16.96 -6.56
N GLN A 390 -45.53 17.66 -5.50
CA GLN A 390 -44.22 17.49 -4.86
C GLN A 390 -44.41 16.59 -3.65
N ILE A 391 -43.60 15.50 -3.63
CA ILE A 391 -43.60 14.51 -2.55
C ILE A 391 -42.24 14.59 -1.86
N GLU A 392 -42.25 14.71 -0.54
CA GLU A 392 -41.04 14.64 0.29
C GLU A 392 -41.13 13.37 1.12
N VAL A 393 -40.08 12.54 0.98
CA VAL A 393 -39.87 11.34 1.79
C VAL A 393 -38.65 11.62 2.66
N SER A 394 -38.84 11.71 3.96
CA SER A 394 -37.78 12.04 4.91
C SER A 394 -37.72 11.01 6.03
N ASP A 395 -36.48 10.72 6.47
CA ASP A 395 -36.23 10.00 7.70
C ASP A 395 -35.56 10.93 8.73
N ARG A 396 -35.07 10.40 9.84
CA ARG A 396 -34.39 11.20 10.87
C ARG A 396 -33.05 11.81 10.44
N ILE A 397 -32.50 11.38 9.29
CA ILE A 397 -31.17 11.75 8.82
C ILE A 397 -31.21 12.59 7.55
N GLY A 398 -32.05 12.21 6.59
CA GLY A 398 -32.09 12.88 5.31
C GLY A 398 -33.45 12.84 4.63
N LYS A 399 -33.54 13.47 3.47
CA LYS A 399 -34.76 13.54 2.70
C LYS A 399 -34.55 13.50 1.22
N THR A 400 -35.53 12.94 0.51
CA THR A 400 -35.60 12.93 -0.96
C THR A 400 -36.91 13.61 -1.38
N THR A 401 -36.83 14.43 -2.41
CA THR A 401 -37.97 15.13 -2.96
C THR A 401 -38.22 14.68 -4.39
N TYR A 402 -39.47 14.33 -4.67
CA TYR A 402 -39.94 13.95 -6.00
C TYR A 402 -40.89 15.02 -6.51
N ASN A 403 -40.81 15.38 -7.79
CA ASN A 403 -41.74 16.28 -8.45
C ASN A 403 -42.41 15.53 -9.59
N LEU A 404 -43.67 15.34 -9.53
CA LEU A 404 -44.46 14.62 -10.53
C LEU A 404 -45.52 15.56 -11.09
N ILE A 405 -45.94 15.28 -12.32
CA ILE A 405 -47.08 15.97 -12.94
C ILE A 405 -48.31 15.05 -12.92
N LEU A 406 -49.38 15.55 -12.35
CA LEU A 406 -50.68 14.96 -12.49
C LEU A 406 -51.37 15.62 -13.71
N PRO A 407 -51.56 14.91 -14.81
CA PRO A 407 -52.07 15.47 -16.05
C PRO A 407 -53.54 15.94 -15.88
N LYS A 408 -54.02 16.72 -16.84
CA LYS A 408 -55.47 16.98 -16.96
C LYS A 408 -56.25 15.67 -17.02
N GLY A 409 -57.47 15.70 -16.56
CA GLY A 409 -58.36 14.54 -16.66
C GLY A 409 -58.57 14.13 -18.13
N ILE A 410 -58.18 12.89 -18.46
CA ILE A 410 -58.30 12.36 -19.82
C ILE A 410 -59.40 11.29 -19.79
N PRO A 411 -60.43 11.41 -20.63
CA PRO A 411 -61.48 10.40 -20.71
C PRO A 411 -60.91 9.09 -21.31
N ILE A 412 -61.51 7.95 -20.93
CA ILE A 412 -61.13 6.65 -21.51
C ILE A 412 -61.30 6.68 -23.03
N THR A 413 -62.33 7.34 -23.52
CA THR A 413 -62.57 7.58 -24.93
C THR A 413 -63.05 9.02 -25.14
N TYR A 414 -62.63 9.62 -26.24
CA TYR A 414 -63.04 10.99 -26.61
C TYR A 414 -63.22 11.09 -28.13
N THR A 415 -64.36 11.62 -28.54
CA THR A 415 -64.62 11.99 -29.91
C THR A 415 -64.50 13.49 -30.09
N ASP A 416 -63.52 13.94 -30.89
CA ASP A 416 -63.37 15.32 -31.31
C ASP A 416 -64.11 15.55 -32.62
N ILE A 417 -65.29 16.11 -32.55
CA ILE A 417 -66.14 16.36 -33.71
C ILE A 417 -65.52 17.38 -34.65
N LEU A 418 -64.84 18.39 -34.09
CA LEU A 418 -64.19 19.46 -34.88
C LEU A 418 -63.01 18.95 -35.67
N LYS A 419 -62.28 18.02 -35.11
CA LYS A 419 -61.16 17.37 -35.77
C LYS A 419 -61.55 16.08 -36.53
N ASN A 420 -62.79 15.65 -36.42
CA ASN A 420 -63.22 14.35 -36.95
C ASN A 420 -62.32 13.21 -36.48
N SER A 421 -62.00 13.17 -35.17
CA SER A 421 -61.00 12.29 -34.63
C SER A 421 -61.49 11.60 -33.37
N PHE A 422 -60.98 10.39 -33.10
CA PHE A 422 -61.32 9.59 -31.94
C PHE A 422 -60.07 9.28 -31.14
N GLY A 423 -60.12 9.59 -29.85
CA GLY A 423 -59.05 9.32 -28.88
C GLY A 423 -59.44 8.21 -27.92
N VAL A 424 -58.52 7.28 -27.68
CA VAL A 424 -58.59 6.34 -26.57
C VAL A 424 -57.49 6.72 -25.59
N ASN A 425 -57.85 7.03 -24.39
CA ASN A 425 -56.94 7.48 -23.33
C ASN A 425 -56.15 8.76 -23.70
N CYS A 426 -56.72 9.61 -24.56
CA CYS A 426 -56.13 10.88 -24.98
C CYS A 426 -57.18 11.81 -25.62
N PHE A 427 -56.89 13.12 -25.67
CA PHE A 427 -57.54 14.05 -26.57
C PHE A 427 -56.79 14.03 -27.90
N PRO A 428 -57.49 13.77 -29.03
CA PRO A 428 -56.83 13.74 -30.31
C PRO A 428 -56.15 15.07 -30.66
N LYS A 429 -54.89 14.99 -31.07
CA LYS A 429 -54.10 16.14 -31.52
C LYS A 429 -54.31 16.45 -33.01
N TYR A 430 -54.51 15.44 -33.78
CA TYR A 430 -54.56 15.52 -35.25
C TYR A 430 -55.99 15.43 -35.79
N ASN A 431 -56.20 16.01 -36.99
CA ASN A 431 -57.47 15.92 -37.67
C ASN A 431 -57.57 14.55 -38.40
N ASN A 432 -58.78 14.01 -38.47
CA ASN A 432 -59.09 12.73 -39.10
C ASN A 432 -58.22 11.58 -38.57
N SER A 433 -58.01 11.52 -37.30
CA SER A 433 -57.12 10.57 -36.63
C SER A 433 -57.84 9.62 -35.70
N LEU A 434 -57.32 8.44 -35.52
CA LEU A 434 -57.52 7.56 -34.40
C LEU A 434 -56.24 7.55 -33.57
N GLU A 435 -56.36 8.03 -32.34
CA GLU A 435 -55.20 8.12 -31.46
C GLU A 435 -55.43 7.28 -30.19
N VAL A 436 -54.39 6.52 -29.80
CA VAL A 436 -54.39 5.73 -28.56
C VAL A 436 -53.17 6.16 -27.74
N ASN A 437 -53.42 6.56 -26.50
CA ASN A 437 -52.37 7.11 -25.62
C ASN A 437 -51.59 8.28 -26.25
N GLY A 438 -52.26 9.08 -27.10
CA GLY A 438 -51.65 10.20 -27.78
C GLY A 438 -50.78 9.84 -29.02
N VAL A 439 -50.76 8.59 -29.39
CA VAL A 439 -50.12 8.08 -30.61
C VAL A 439 -51.13 7.93 -31.70
N CYS A 440 -50.94 8.55 -32.89
CA CYS A 440 -51.81 8.41 -34.05
C CYS A 440 -51.63 7.03 -34.67
N ILE A 441 -52.62 6.16 -34.53
CA ILE A 441 -52.57 4.80 -35.09
C ILE A 441 -53.23 4.71 -36.48
N SER A 442 -53.94 5.73 -36.90
CA SER A 442 -54.56 5.80 -38.24
C SER A 442 -53.57 6.18 -39.35
N GLY A 443 -52.32 6.55 -38.98
CA GLY A 443 -51.28 6.97 -39.90
C GLY A 443 -51.61 8.30 -40.62
N LYS A 444 -50.87 9.34 -40.23
CA LYS A 444 -50.96 10.66 -40.86
C LYS A 444 -50.12 10.69 -42.13
N VAL A 445 -50.70 11.00 -43.28
CA VAL A 445 -49.93 11.24 -44.49
C VAL A 445 -49.17 12.55 -44.38
N LEU A 446 -47.87 12.47 -44.33
CA LEU A 446 -46.95 13.60 -44.20
C LEU A 446 -46.41 14.11 -45.52
N TYR A 447 -46.41 13.25 -46.53
CA TYR A 447 -46.02 13.58 -47.89
C TYR A 447 -46.74 12.63 -48.84
N ASN A 448 -47.18 13.17 -49.99
CA ASN A 448 -47.81 12.36 -51.07
C ASN A 448 -47.54 13.04 -52.43
N SER A 449 -46.98 12.26 -53.35
CA SER A 449 -46.69 12.75 -54.71
C SER A 449 -46.89 11.61 -55.68
N ALA A 450 -47.80 11.76 -56.66
CA ALA A 450 -48.05 10.78 -57.69
C ALA A 450 -46.80 10.42 -58.52
N ASN A 451 -45.96 11.41 -58.77
CA ASN A 451 -44.73 11.25 -59.58
C ASN A 451 -43.51 10.91 -58.70
N GLY A 452 -43.60 11.08 -57.38
CA GLY A 452 -42.49 10.92 -56.47
C GLY A 452 -41.44 12.04 -56.57
N THR A 453 -40.55 12.08 -55.59
CA THR A 453 -39.42 13.04 -55.54
C THR A 453 -38.12 12.29 -55.36
N ALA A 454 -37.11 12.60 -56.16
CA ALA A 454 -35.74 12.08 -56.05
C ALA A 454 -34.78 13.03 -55.34
N GLY A 455 -35.25 14.22 -54.92
CA GLY A 455 -34.53 15.24 -54.16
C GLY A 455 -35.11 15.36 -52.75
N THR A 456 -34.97 16.54 -52.14
CA THR A 456 -35.50 16.81 -50.80
C THR A 456 -37.02 16.70 -50.77
N VAL A 457 -37.53 15.91 -49.84
CA VAL A 457 -38.95 15.80 -49.53
C VAL A 457 -39.26 16.57 -48.27
N THR A 458 -40.20 17.52 -48.37
CA THR A 458 -40.67 18.29 -47.19
C THR A 458 -41.91 17.58 -46.62
N LEU A 459 -41.85 17.25 -45.35
CA LEU A 459 -42.94 16.67 -44.60
C LEU A 459 -43.87 17.78 -44.09
N SER A 460 -45.15 17.50 -44.00
CA SER A 460 -46.17 18.45 -43.47
C SER A 460 -46.13 18.56 -41.93
N ASP A 461 -45.30 17.80 -41.24
CA ASP A 461 -45.10 17.81 -39.81
C ASP A 461 -43.73 17.21 -39.45
N SER A 462 -43.20 17.52 -38.24
CA SER A 462 -41.88 17.01 -37.80
C SER A 462 -41.93 15.50 -37.62
N ALA A 463 -40.88 14.84 -38.08
CA ALA A 463 -40.70 13.38 -37.95
C ALA A 463 -40.61 12.92 -36.47
N GLU A 464 -40.14 13.80 -35.56
CA GLU A 464 -40.03 13.49 -34.11
C GLU A 464 -41.38 13.30 -33.42
N ASN A 465 -42.48 13.79 -34.04
CA ASN A 465 -43.81 13.64 -33.49
C ASN A 465 -44.41 12.23 -33.68
N TYR A 466 -43.67 11.33 -34.30
CA TYR A 466 -44.15 10.00 -34.68
C TYR A 466 -43.26 8.91 -34.10
N THR A 467 -43.85 7.77 -33.73
CA THR A 467 -43.12 6.60 -33.24
C THR A 467 -42.32 5.97 -34.35
N TYR A 468 -42.89 5.94 -35.56
CA TYR A 468 -42.18 5.54 -36.78
C TYR A 468 -42.78 6.24 -37.99
N LEU A 469 -41.97 6.34 -39.06
CA LEU A 469 -42.42 6.69 -40.39
C LEU A 469 -42.42 5.45 -41.29
N GLU A 470 -43.41 5.35 -42.16
CA GLU A 470 -43.37 4.41 -43.28
C GLU A 470 -43.14 5.23 -44.56
N ILE A 471 -41.99 5.00 -45.21
CA ILE A 471 -41.56 5.69 -46.41
C ILE A 471 -41.81 4.76 -47.59
N PHE A 472 -42.75 5.15 -48.45
CA PHE A 472 -43.06 4.44 -49.72
C PHE A 472 -42.24 5.09 -50.83
N TYR A 473 -41.66 4.24 -51.67
CA TYR A 473 -40.82 4.68 -52.77
C TYR A 473 -41.03 3.79 -53.99
N ARG A 474 -40.67 4.33 -55.17
CA ARG A 474 -40.60 3.58 -56.44
C ARG A 474 -39.25 3.77 -57.10
N SER A 475 -38.87 2.86 -57.93
CA SER A 475 -37.70 3.01 -58.76
C SER A 475 -38.01 3.70 -60.08
N SER A 476 -36.99 4.31 -60.69
CA SER A 476 -37.08 4.91 -62.02
C SER A 476 -37.21 3.84 -63.11
N GLY A 477 -38.07 4.06 -64.09
CA GLY A 477 -38.16 3.24 -65.31
C GLY A 477 -38.90 1.91 -65.23
N ASP A 478 -38.86 1.20 -64.12
CA ASP A 478 -39.45 -0.14 -63.92
C ASP A 478 -40.64 -0.15 -62.97
N ASN A 479 -40.93 0.96 -62.31
CA ASN A 479 -42.00 1.12 -61.37
C ASN A 479 -42.01 0.11 -60.20
N ALA A 480 -40.86 -0.51 -59.90
CA ALA A 480 -40.74 -1.33 -58.70
C ALA A 480 -40.95 -0.48 -57.45
N CYS A 481 -41.84 -0.90 -56.58
CA CYS A 481 -42.22 -0.17 -55.38
C CYS A 481 -41.75 -0.87 -54.12
N GLY A 482 -41.44 -0.10 -53.10
CA GLY A 482 -41.10 -0.60 -51.77
C GLY A 482 -41.59 0.32 -50.67
N SER A 483 -41.54 -0.18 -49.46
CA SER A 483 -41.67 0.66 -48.28
C SER A 483 -40.65 0.27 -47.21
N VAL A 484 -40.30 1.21 -46.36
CA VAL A 484 -39.45 0.98 -45.22
C VAL A 484 -40.05 1.66 -43.97
N LYS A 485 -40.03 0.98 -42.84
CA LYS A 485 -40.42 1.53 -41.55
C LYS A 485 -39.18 2.03 -40.82
N VAL A 486 -39.23 3.28 -40.39
CA VAL A 486 -38.15 3.98 -39.69
C VAL A 486 -38.60 4.34 -38.30
N PHE A 487 -38.17 3.59 -37.31
CA PHE A 487 -38.49 3.82 -35.91
C PHE A 487 -37.63 4.96 -35.32
N SER A 488 -38.22 5.77 -34.45
CA SER A 488 -37.60 6.99 -33.90
C SER A 488 -36.95 7.80 -35.03
N PRO A 489 -37.75 8.30 -35.98
CA PRO A 489 -37.26 8.64 -37.32
C PRO A 489 -36.36 9.86 -37.39
N ASN A 490 -36.39 10.75 -36.40
CA ASN A 490 -35.58 11.98 -36.45
C ASN A 490 -34.07 11.67 -36.40
N ASN A 491 -33.31 12.34 -37.27
CA ASN A 491 -31.86 12.14 -37.46
C ASN A 491 -31.45 10.70 -37.81
N LYS A 492 -32.26 10.00 -38.64
CA LYS A 492 -31.97 8.65 -39.09
C LYS A 492 -31.53 8.61 -40.55
N LEU A 493 -30.51 7.83 -40.77
CA LEU A 493 -30.05 7.45 -42.13
C LEU A 493 -30.74 6.16 -42.56
N VAL A 494 -31.39 6.20 -43.68
CA VAL A 494 -32.26 5.12 -44.16
C VAL A 494 -31.85 4.66 -45.56
N HIS A 495 -31.77 3.37 -45.73
CA HIS A 495 -31.52 2.76 -47.04
C HIS A 495 -32.84 2.42 -47.72
N LEU A 496 -33.04 2.92 -48.95
CA LEU A 496 -34.14 2.57 -49.84
C LEU A 496 -33.54 1.82 -51.03
N GLY A 497 -34.19 0.77 -51.49
CA GLY A 497 -33.63 0.07 -52.65
C GLY A 497 -34.52 -1.00 -53.24
N THR A 498 -34.31 -1.25 -54.51
CA THR A 498 -34.90 -2.34 -55.28
C THR A 498 -33.82 -3.07 -56.07
N ILE A 499 -33.96 -4.37 -56.24
CA ILE A 499 -33.10 -5.17 -57.10
C ILE A 499 -34.00 -5.75 -58.17
N HIS A 500 -33.54 -5.66 -59.42
CA HIS A 500 -34.29 -6.15 -60.58
C HIS A 500 -33.38 -7.04 -61.44
N TYR A 501 -33.91 -8.16 -61.85
CA TYR A 501 -33.22 -9.12 -62.69
C TYR A 501 -33.87 -9.16 -64.04
N ILE A 502 -33.11 -8.95 -65.12
CA ILE A 502 -33.58 -9.08 -66.52
C ILE A 502 -32.58 -9.99 -67.23
N ALA A 503 -33.06 -10.70 -68.24
CA ALA A 503 -32.31 -11.78 -68.90
C ALA A 503 -30.86 -11.42 -69.31
N ASP A 504 -30.58 -10.18 -69.64
CA ASP A 504 -29.26 -9.74 -70.13
C ASP A 504 -28.46 -8.88 -69.20
N TYR A 505 -29.05 -8.47 -68.06
CA TYR A 505 -28.36 -7.61 -67.04
C TYR A 505 -29.15 -7.55 -65.74
N ASP A 506 -28.40 -7.40 -64.67
CA ASP A 506 -28.92 -7.16 -63.31
C ASP A 506 -28.70 -5.70 -62.93
N TYR A 507 -29.66 -5.11 -62.29
CA TYR A 507 -29.44 -3.79 -61.74
C TYR A 507 -30.01 -3.64 -60.34
N ALA A 508 -29.26 -2.93 -59.49
CA ALA A 508 -29.67 -2.46 -58.17
C ALA A 508 -29.88 -0.96 -58.21
N LYS A 509 -31.03 -0.53 -57.75
CA LYS A 509 -31.34 0.86 -57.51
C LYS A 509 -31.42 1.11 -56.02
N PHE A 510 -30.67 2.07 -55.53
CA PHE A 510 -30.61 2.35 -54.12
C PHE A 510 -30.50 3.86 -53.85
N ALA A 511 -31.03 4.25 -52.72
CA ALA A 511 -30.84 5.60 -52.20
C ALA A 511 -30.51 5.54 -50.70
N LEU A 512 -29.70 6.45 -50.29
CA LEU A 512 -29.42 6.71 -48.87
C LEU A 512 -30.05 8.06 -48.56
N VAL A 513 -31.01 8.06 -47.63
CA VAL A 513 -31.74 9.26 -47.26
C VAL A 513 -31.54 9.56 -45.78
N ASN A 514 -31.41 10.83 -45.43
CA ASN A 514 -31.40 11.30 -44.05
C ASN A 514 -32.78 11.89 -43.72
N VAL A 515 -33.40 11.37 -42.69
CA VAL A 515 -34.65 11.88 -42.12
C VAL A 515 -34.27 12.84 -40.97
N SER A 516 -34.59 14.10 -41.08
CA SER A 516 -34.35 15.10 -40.03
C SER A 516 -35.51 16.09 -39.97
N ASP A 517 -36.04 16.28 -38.75
CA ASP A 517 -37.15 17.16 -38.47
C ASP A 517 -38.29 17.00 -39.50
N SER A 518 -38.56 18.01 -40.32
CA SER A 518 -39.64 17.96 -41.35
C SER A 518 -39.09 17.73 -42.75
N MET A 519 -37.92 17.15 -42.93
CA MET A 519 -37.32 16.86 -44.24
C MET A 519 -36.75 15.46 -44.36
N ILE A 520 -36.84 14.90 -45.59
CA ILE A 520 -36.07 13.75 -46.00
C ILE A 520 -35.17 14.14 -47.14
N THR A 521 -33.85 14.09 -46.93
CA THR A 521 -32.86 14.52 -47.90
C THR A 521 -32.07 13.35 -48.46
N PHE A 522 -31.97 13.24 -49.74
CA PHE A 522 -31.14 12.22 -50.41
C PHE A 522 -29.66 12.58 -50.27
N SER A 523 -28.86 11.70 -49.69
CA SER A 523 -27.40 11.78 -49.67
C SER A 523 -26.77 10.97 -50.79
N GLN A 524 -27.46 9.95 -51.26
CA GLN A 524 -27.13 9.13 -52.45
C GLN A 524 -28.41 8.68 -53.11
N ASN A 525 -28.45 8.61 -54.45
CA ASN A 525 -29.60 8.11 -55.21
C ASN A 525 -29.14 7.56 -56.57
N ASN A 526 -28.68 6.33 -56.62
CA ASN A 526 -27.94 5.77 -57.72
C ASN A 526 -28.53 4.43 -58.23
N GLN A 527 -28.25 4.14 -59.49
CA GLN A 527 -28.43 2.83 -60.07
C GLN A 527 -27.09 2.25 -60.47
N ILE A 528 -26.87 1.02 -60.14
CA ILE A 528 -25.75 0.20 -60.65
C ILE A 528 -26.34 -0.90 -61.54
N THR A 529 -25.90 -0.98 -62.77
CA THR A 529 -26.30 -1.99 -63.74
C THR A 529 -25.09 -2.86 -64.06
N LEU A 530 -25.21 -4.17 -63.86
CA LEU A 530 -24.22 -5.16 -64.24
C LEU A 530 -24.71 -5.82 -65.54
N LYS A 531 -23.94 -5.68 -66.61
CA LYS A 531 -24.25 -6.35 -67.91
C LYS A 531 -23.58 -7.73 -67.98
N SER A 532 -24.12 -8.60 -68.76
CA SER A 532 -23.60 -9.98 -68.96
C SER A 532 -22.13 -10.01 -69.42
N ASN A 533 -21.64 -8.93 -70.06
CA ASN A 533 -20.24 -8.77 -70.46
C ASN A 533 -19.32 -8.24 -69.39
N GLY A 534 -19.81 -8.11 -68.14
CA GLY A 534 -19.04 -7.58 -66.97
C GLY A 534 -18.91 -6.05 -66.91
N SER A 535 -19.49 -5.28 -67.86
CA SER A 535 -19.47 -3.83 -67.79
C SER A 535 -20.48 -3.28 -66.79
N VAL A 536 -20.11 -2.21 -66.12
CA VAL A 536 -20.92 -1.53 -65.07
C VAL A 536 -21.35 -0.16 -65.64
N TYR A 537 -22.62 0.14 -65.49
CA TYR A 537 -23.19 1.43 -65.80
C TYR A 537 -23.85 1.99 -64.53
N SER A 538 -23.72 3.28 -64.28
CA SER A 538 -24.38 3.99 -63.19
C SER A 538 -25.23 5.15 -63.71
N ALA A 539 -26.37 5.35 -63.08
CA ALA A 539 -27.26 6.48 -63.36
C ALA A 539 -27.71 7.12 -62.03
N GLU A 540 -27.97 8.40 -62.07
CA GLU A 540 -28.50 9.16 -60.91
C GLU A 540 -30.04 9.12 -60.88
N ASN A 541 -30.62 9.53 -59.71
CA ASN A 541 -32.07 9.62 -59.49
C ASN A 541 -32.81 8.30 -59.71
N ALA A 542 -32.30 7.26 -59.16
CA ALA A 542 -32.82 5.89 -59.33
C ALA A 542 -34.06 5.60 -58.45
N ILE A 543 -34.22 6.25 -57.32
CA ILE A 543 -35.32 6.07 -56.37
C ILE A 543 -36.09 7.38 -56.18
N TYR A 544 -37.43 7.27 -56.11
CA TYR A 544 -38.36 8.36 -55.90
C TYR A 544 -39.25 8.06 -54.68
N ILE A 545 -39.26 8.95 -53.69
CA ILE A 545 -40.21 8.82 -52.56
C ILE A 545 -41.57 9.29 -53.03
N THR A 546 -42.56 8.45 -52.91
CA THR A 546 -43.93 8.72 -53.36
C THR A 546 -44.88 9.07 -52.24
N ARG A 547 -44.69 8.53 -51.06
CA ARG A 547 -45.55 8.79 -49.91
C ARG A 547 -44.77 8.60 -48.61
N VAL A 548 -45.09 9.37 -47.58
CA VAL A 548 -44.61 9.18 -46.20
C VAL A 548 -45.80 9.24 -45.27
N VAL A 549 -45.90 8.24 -44.41
CA VAL A 549 -46.95 8.16 -43.41
C VAL A 549 -46.30 8.07 -42.04
N GLY A 550 -46.71 8.94 -41.11
CA GLY A 550 -46.28 8.93 -39.73
C GLY A 550 -47.29 8.20 -38.84
N TYR A 551 -46.83 7.39 -37.89
CA TYR A 551 -47.62 6.59 -36.97
C TYR A 551 -47.22 6.83 -35.52
#